data_dec79f8da8734de39a82b685752cde55
#
_entry.id   dec79f8da8734de39a82b685752cde55
#
_cell.length_a   1.000
_cell.length_b   1.000
_cell.length_c   1.000
_cell.angle_alpha   90.00
_cell.angle_beta   90.00
_cell.angle_gamma   90.00
#
_symmetry.space_group_name_H-M   'P 1'
#
loop_
_entity.id
_entity.type
_entity.pdbx_description
1 polymer ?
#
loop_
_entity_poly.entity_id
_entity_poly.type
_entity_poly.pdbx_seq_one_letter_code
_entity_poly.pdbx_strand_id
1 'polypeptide(L)'
;MTMQDNLKIAHRFLEKMGSGAAPEEIASLFSADLERHIPGDSTALPWIGRKSGRGAVESFVRESSTLMERIRLDVHDVLVSDDRAVIVGELVTLITATGKVIDSPFVIVLTIAGGEISNFLVLENSLAVAE
;
A
#
# COMPACT_ATOMS: atom_id res chain seq x y z
N MET A 1 1.16 -22.54 1.97
CA MET A 1 2.12 -21.46 2.32
C MET A 1 2.23 -21.37 3.83
N THR A 2 3.41 -21.12 4.33
CA THR A 2 3.63 -20.96 5.76
C THR A 2 3.58 -19.48 6.16
N MET A 3 3.42 -19.21 7.45
CA MET A 3 3.52 -17.84 7.98
C MET A 3 4.88 -17.21 7.65
N GLN A 4 5.94 -18.01 7.66
CA GLN A 4 7.29 -17.53 7.32
C GLN A 4 7.39 -17.11 5.86
N ASP A 5 6.74 -17.83 4.94
CA ASP A 5 6.68 -17.44 3.53
C ASP A 5 5.91 -16.13 3.35
N ASN A 6 4.81 -15.96 4.09
CA ASN A 6 4.01 -14.73 4.05
C ASN A 6 4.80 -13.54 4.61
N LEU A 7 5.62 -13.76 5.64
CA LEU A 7 6.51 -12.73 6.16
C LEU A 7 7.53 -12.29 5.11
N LYS A 8 8.09 -13.22 4.36
CA LYS A 8 9.02 -12.89 3.27
C LYS A 8 8.36 -12.06 2.17
N ILE A 9 7.12 -12.38 1.83
CA ILE A 9 6.35 -11.62 0.83
C ILE A 9 6.11 -10.20 1.32
N ALA A 10 5.70 -10.04 2.57
CA ALA A 10 5.49 -8.72 3.18
C ALA A 10 6.78 -7.89 3.19
N HIS A 11 7.90 -8.48 3.55
CA HIS A 11 9.20 -7.80 3.55
C HIS A 11 9.62 -7.41 2.14
N ARG A 12 9.39 -8.26 1.15
CA ARG A 12 9.68 -7.96 -0.25
C ARG A 12 8.84 -6.79 -0.76
N PHE A 13 7.56 -6.77 -0.39
CA PHE A 13 6.66 -5.66 -0.71
C PHE A 13 7.19 -4.35 -0.13
N LEU A 14 7.52 -4.34 1.17
CA LEU A 14 8.05 -3.15 1.85
C LEU A 14 9.37 -2.69 1.26
N GLU A 15 10.27 -3.62 0.93
CA GLU A 15 11.56 -3.30 0.32
C GLU A 15 11.38 -2.63 -1.02
N LYS A 16 10.51 -3.16 -1.88
CA LYS A 16 10.24 -2.58 -3.19
C LYS A 16 9.57 -1.21 -3.09
N MET A 17 8.63 -1.06 -2.18
CA MET A 17 7.99 0.25 -1.94
C MET A 17 9.00 1.26 -1.41
N GLY A 18 9.87 0.84 -0.49
CA GLY A 18 10.88 1.71 0.12
C GLY A 18 11.99 2.11 -0.82
N SER A 19 12.36 1.26 -1.77
CA SER A 19 13.43 1.55 -2.72
C SER A 19 12.98 2.35 -3.95
N GLY A 20 11.67 2.60 -4.08
CA GLY A 20 11.14 3.28 -5.25
C GLY A 20 11.16 2.41 -6.51
N ALA A 21 10.97 1.11 -6.36
CA ALA A 21 10.91 0.18 -7.49
C ALA A 21 9.82 0.60 -8.49
N ALA A 22 9.99 0.21 -9.74
CA ALA A 22 9.02 0.53 -10.79
C ALA A 22 7.63 -0.04 -10.45
N PRO A 23 6.53 0.65 -10.83
CA PRO A 23 5.18 0.16 -10.55
C PRO A 23 4.96 -1.28 -11.00
N GLU A 24 5.51 -1.68 -12.13
CA GLU A 24 5.40 -3.04 -12.67
C GLU A 24 6.07 -4.09 -11.78
N GLU A 25 7.19 -3.75 -11.16
CA GLU A 25 7.90 -4.63 -10.24
C GLU A 25 7.10 -4.85 -8.96
N ILE A 26 6.49 -3.79 -8.45
CA ILE A 26 5.63 -3.88 -7.26
C ILE A 26 4.40 -4.71 -7.59
N ALA A 27 3.76 -4.45 -8.72
CA ALA A 27 2.58 -5.18 -9.17
C ALA A 27 2.85 -6.67 -9.39
N SER A 28 4.08 -7.06 -9.70
CA SER A 28 4.44 -8.46 -9.92
C SER A 28 4.30 -9.34 -8.67
N LEU A 29 4.23 -8.74 -7.48
CA LEU A 29 4.00 -9.45 -6.22
C LEU A 29 2.53 -9.84 -6.03
N PHE A 30 1.65 -9.31 -6.85
CA PHE A 30 0.21 -9.45 -6.72
C PHE A 30 -0.36 -10.44 -7.74
N SER A 31 -1.48 -11.07 -7.40
CA SER A 31 -2.16 -11.95 -8.34
C SER A 31 -2.80 -11.13 -9.47
N ALA A 32 -3.04 -11.79 -10.62
CA ALA A 32 -3.62 -11.12 -11.77
C ALA A 32 -5.05 -10.59 -11.50
N ASP A 33 -5.76 -11.21 -10.58
CA ASP A 33 -7.14 -10.88 -10.21
C ASP A 33 -7.24 -10.21 -8.83
N LEU A 34 -6.16 -9.60 -8.36
CA LEU A 34 -6.15 -8.97 -7.04
C LEU A 34 -7.27 -7.94 -6.89
N GLU A 35 -7.70 -7.75 -5.66
CA GLU A 35 -8.59 -6.65 -5.29
C GLU A 35 -7.85 -5.66 -4.39
N ARG A 36 -7.92 -4.38 -4.76
CA ARG A 36 -7.37 -3.28 -4.00
C ARG A 36 -8.51 -2.50 -3.38
N HIS A 37 -8.45 -2.28 -2.07
CA HIS A 37 -9.43 -1.46 -1.38
C HIS A 37 -8.72 -0.41 -0.53
N ILE A 38 -8.95 0.86 -0.84
CA ILE A 38 -8.47 2.00 -0.07
C ILE A 38 -9.71 2.82 0.32
N PRO A 39 -10.23 2.64 1.56
CA PRO A 39 -11.43 3.35 2.00
C PRO A 39 -11.20 4.86 2.08
N GLY A 40 -12.26 5.62 1.87
CA GLY A 40 -12.23 7.06 1.98
C GLY A 40 -13.15 7.73 0.96
N ASP A 41 -13.00 9.04 0.82
CA ASP A 41 -13.74 9.83 -0.15
C ASP A 41 -13.07 9.74 -1.52
N SER A 42 -13.69 9.01 -2.45
CA SER A 42 -13.14 8.80 -3.79
C SER A 42 -13.04 10.07 -4.64
N THR A 43 -13.72 11.14 -4.22
CA THR A 43 -13.60 12.43 -4.92
C THR A 43 -12.36 13.21 -4.50
N ALA A 44 -11.74 12.86 -3.36
CA ALA A 44 -10.58 13.56 -2.81
C ALA A 44 -9.27 13.13 -3.46
N LEU A 45 -9.10 11.82 -3.68
CA LEU A 45 -7.87 11.24 -4.21
C LEU A 45 -8.20 10.16 -5.25
N PRO A 46 -7.44 10.09 -6.35
CA PRO A 46 -7.78 9.19 -7.45
C PRO A 46 -7.64 7.70 -7.12
N TRP A 47 -6.84 7.34 -6.10
CA TRP A 47 -6.63 5.94 -5.75
C TRP A 47 -7.60 5.41 -4.69
N ILE A 48 -8.44 6.26 -4.11
CA ILE A 48 -9.42 5.81 -3.11
C ILE A 48 -10.52 5.00 -3.78
N GLY A 49 -10.95 3.93 -3.14
CA GLY A 49 -12.02 3.06 -3.59
C GLY A 49 -11.56 1.65 -3.86
N ARG A 50 -12.39 0.89 -4.56
CA ARG A 50 -12.13 -0.50 -4.91
C ARG A 50 -11.78 -0.61 -6.39
N LYS A 51 -10.69 -1.30 -6.67
CA LYS A 51 -10.28 -1.62 -8.04
C LYS A 51 -9.66 -3.01 -8.05
N SER A 52 -9.68 -3.67 -9.20
CA SER A 52 -9.12 -5.00 -9.35
C SER A 52 -8.09 -5.04 -10.47
N GLY A 53 -7.24 -6.09 -10.43
CA GLY A 53 -6.19 -6.32 -11.41
C GLY A 53 -4.86 -5.65 -11.05
N ARG A 54 -3.78 -6.14 -11.65
CA ARG A 54 -2.42 -5.60 -11.41
C ARG A 54 -2.31 -4.12 -11.81
N GLY A 55 -3.05 -3.69 -12.80
CA GLY A 55 -3.11 -2.29 -13.19
C GLY A 55 -3.57 -1.36 -12.08
N ALA A 56 -4.37 -1.86 -11.13
CA ALA A 56 -4.81 -1.10 -9.97
C ALA A 56 -3.65 -0.79 -9.02
N VAL A 57 -2.68 -1.71 -8.90
CA VAL A 57 -1.46 -1.49 -8.09
C VAL A 57 -0.54 -0.51 -8.81
N GLU A 58 -0.31 -0.70 -10.11
CA GLU A 58 0.53 0.18 -10.90
C GLU A 58 0.01 1.62 -10.87
N SER A 59 -1.30 1.80 -11.03
CA SER A 59 -1.93 3.12 -10.98
C SER A 59 -1.76 3.76 -9.61
N PHE A 60 -1.96 3.00 -8.53
CA PHE A 60 -1.79 3.50 -7.18
C PHE A 60 -0.36 3.99 -6.93
N VAL A 61 0.64 3.19 -7.30
CA VAL A 61 2.05 3.55 -7.12
C VAL A 61 2.40 4.79 -7.94
N ARG A 62 1.95 4.84 -9.19
CA ARG A 62 2.24 5.95 -10.10
C ARG A 62 1.57 7.24 -9.64
N GLU A 63 0.27 7.18 -9.32
CA GLU A 63 -0.49 8.35 -8.90
C GLU A 63 -0.04 8.89 -7.55
N SER A 64 0.20 8.00 -6.58
CA SER A 64 0.66 8.43 -5.25
C SER A 64 2.04 9.06 -5.30
N SER A 65 2.96 8.54 -6.11
CA SER A 65 4.29 9.12 -6.24
C SER A 65 4.29 10.45 -6.99
N THR A 66 3.28 10.71 -7.82
CA THR A 66 3.13 11.99 -8.52
C THR A 66 2.57 13.08 -7.60
N LEU A 67 1.57 12.74 -6.78
CA LEU A 67 0.81 13.71 -5.97
C LEU A 67 1.38 13.88 -4.57
N MET A 68 2.19 12.94 -4.10
CA MET A 68 2.73 12.94 -2.75
C MET A 68 4.20 12.55 -2.77
N GLU A 69 4.96 13.17 -1.86
CA GLU A 69 6.34 12.79 -1.60
C GLU A 69 6.41 12.19 -0.19
N ARG A 70 6.90 10.97 -0.09
CA ARG A 70 7.08 10.32 1.20
C ARG A 70 8.32 10.89 1.88
N ILE A 71 8.12 11.50 3.07
CA ILE A 71 9.20 12.06 3.88
C ILE A 71 9.76 10.96 4.78
N ARG A 72 8.89 10.19 5.43
CA ARG A 72 9.30 9.14 6.36
C ARG A 72 8.27 8.02 6.39
N LEU A 73 8.76 6.80 6.46
CA LEU A 73 7.95 5.60 6.66
C LEU A 73 8.54 4.82 7.82
N ASP A 74 7.78 4.72 8.92
CA ASP A 74 8.18 3.93 10.08
C ASP A 74 7.27 2.71 10.17
N VAL A 75 7.86 1.51 10.03
CA VAL A 75 7.13 0.26 10.20
C VAL A 75 7.33 -0.18 11.63
N HIS A 76 6.24 -0.28 12.39
CA HIS A 76 6.27 -0.67 13.80
C HIS A 76 6.19 -2.18 13.97
N ASP A 77 5.30 -2.82 13.21
CA ASP A 77 5.07 -4.26 13.31
C ASP A 77 4.69 -4.84 11.94
N VAL A 78 5.11 -6.08 11.73
CA VAL A 78 4.63 -6.92 10.63
C VAL A 78 4.11 -8.20 11.26
N LEU A 79 2.79 -8.40 11.23
CA LEU A 79 2.12 -9.55 11.82
C LEU A 79 1.67 -10.48 10.70
N VAL A 80 1.89 -11.77 10.85
CA VAL A 80 1.54 -12.73 9.81
C VAL A 80 0.69 -13.87 10.35
N SER A 81 -0.16 -14.39 9.48
CA SER A 81 -0.94 -15.60 9.68
C SER A 81 -0.74 -16.52 8.48
N ASP A 82 -1.53 -17.59 8.40
CA ASP A 82 -1.44 -18.54 7.29
C ASP A 82 -1.79 -17.92 5.94
N ASP A 83 -2.62 -16.87 5.93
CA ASP A 83 -3.15 -16.27 4.70
C ASP A 83 -3.04 -14.74 4.66
N ARG A 84 -2.47 -14.11 5.69
CA ARG A 84 -2.39 -12.65 5.76
C ARG A 84 -1.08 -12.15 6.32
N ALA A 85 -0.71 -10.93 5.88
CA ALA A 85 0.31 -10.13 6.52
C ALA A 85 -0.29 -8.76 6.82
N VAL A 86 -0.07 -8.25 8.03
CA VAL A 86 -0.57 -6.95 8.48
C VAL A 86 0.63 -6.08 8.82
N ILE A 87 0.74 -4.95 8.16
CA ILE A 87 1.82 -3.99 8.35
C ILE A 87 1.27 -2.78 9.08
N VAL A 88 1.82 -2.46 10.25
CA VAL A 88 1.39 -1.34 11.09
C VAL A 88 2.53 -0.34 11.20
N GLY A 89 2.23 0.93 10.99
CA GLY A 89 3.27 1.95 11.08
C GLY A 89 2.73 3.36 11.02
N GLU A 90 3.65 4.29 10.77
CA GLU A 90 3.36 5.71 10.57
C GLU A 90 4.02 6.20 9.31
N LEU A 91 3.33 7.09 8.61
CA LEU A 91 3.76 7.65 7.34
C LEU A 91 3.72 9.17 7.42
N VAL A 92 4.84 9.81 7.09
CA VAL A 92 4.90 11.26 6.94
C VAL A 92 5.02 11.57 5.45
N THR A 93 4.08 12.35 4.94
CA THR A 93 3.92 12.60 3.52
C THR A 93 3.79 14.10 3.23
N LEU A 94 4.44 14.57 2.18
CA LEU A 94 4.27 15.92 1.65
C LEU A 94 3.29 15.87 0.48
N ILE A 95 2.22 16.66 0.55
CA ILE A 95 1.29 16.84 -0.57
C ILE A 95 1.89 17.92 -1.47
N THR A 96 2.36 17.53 -2.65
CA THR A 96 3.13 18.43 -3.52
C THR A 96 2.35 19.65 -3.99
N ALA A 97 1.06 19.50 -4.24
CA ALA A 97 0.21 20.59 -4.73
C ALA A 97 0.00 21.71 -3.70
N THR A 98 -0.01 21.38 -2.41
CA THR A 98 -0.34 22.33 -1.33
C THR A 98 0.83 22.64 -0.41
N GLY A 99 1.89 21.83 -0.44
CA GLY A 99 2.99 21.91 0.52
C GLY A 99 2.64 21.41 1.92
N LYS A 100 1.45 20.82 2.09
CA LYS A 100 0.98 20.33 3.38
C LYS A 100 1.71 19.03 3.76
N VAL A 101 2.18 18.96 5.00
CA VAL A 101 2.81 17.75 5.55
C VAL A 101 1.81 17.03 6.44
N ILE A 102 1.60 15.74 6.16
CA ILE A 102 0.66 14.89 6.88
C ILE A 102 1.43 13.80 7.61
N ASP A 103 1.21 13.67 8.91
CA ASP A 103 1.69 12.53 9.71
C ASP A 103 0.46 11.68 10.03
N SER A 104 0.45 10.46 9.54
CA SER A 104 -0.70 9.57 9.69
C SER A 104 -0.28 8.15 10.03
N PRO A 105 -0.93 7.52 11.02
CA PRO A 105 -0.78 6.08 11.18
C PRO A 105 -1.39 5.36 9.98
N PHE A 106 -0.88 4.18 9.66
CA PHE A 106 -1.43 3.35 8.59
C PHE A 106 -1.45 1.89 8.98
N VAL A 107 -2.35 1.15 8.36
CA VAL A 107 -2.39 -0.32 8.42
C VAL A 107 -2.58 -0.83 7.00
N ILE A 108 -1.70 -1.72 6.58
CA ILE A 108 -1.82 -2.40 5.28
C ILE A 108 -2.10 -3.87 5.56
N VAL A 109 -3.18 -4.39 5.00
CA VAL A 109 -3.54 -5.81 5.11
C VAL A 109 -3.34 -6.46 3.76
N LEU A 110 -2.42 -7.42 3.70
CA LEU A 110 -2.15 -8.20 2.50
C LEU A 110 -2.75 -9.59 2.70
N THR A 111 -3.69 -9.98 1.86
CA THR A 111 -4.18 -11.36 1.83
C THR A 111 -3.36 -12.10 0.78
N ILE A 112 -2.82 -13.25 1.15
CA ILE A 112 -1.84 -13.98 0.34
C ILE A 112 -2.39 -15.38 0.03
N ALA A 113 -2.38 -15.73 -1.24
CA ALA A 113 -2.81 -17.04 -1.72
C ALA A 113 -1.86 -17.50 -2.82
N GLY A 114 -1.38 -18.74 -2.73
CA GLY A 114 -0.50 -19.31 -3.74
C GLY A 114 0.81 -18.54 -3.94
N GLY A 115 1.31 -17.88 -2.91
CA GLY A 115 2.55 -17.10 -2.98
C GLY A 115 2.39 -15.72 -3.60
N GLU A 116 1.16 -15.29 -3.87
CA GLU A 116 0.86 -13.98 -4.44
C GLU A 116 -0.11 -13.21 -3.54
N ILE A 117 -0.01 -11.88 -3.57
CA ILE A 117 -0.95 -11.02 -2.83
C ILE A 117 -2.24 -10.93 -3.62
N SER A 118 -3.34 -11.41 -3.05
CA SER A 118 -4.65 -11.45 -3.71
C SER A 118 -5.59 -10.33 -3.29
N ASN A 119 -5.36 -9.72 -2.12
CA ASN A 119 -6.10 -8.56 -1.65
C ASN A 119 -5.14 -7.57 -1.01
N PHE A 120 -5.37 -6.30 -1.25
CA PHE A 120 -4.56 -5.19 -0.79
C PHE A 120 -5.47 -4.14 -0.17
N LEU A 121 -5.50 -4.09 1.16
CA LEU A 121 -6.31 -3.12 1.91
C LEU A 121 -5.37 -2.12 2.58
N VAL A 122 -5.58 -0.83 2.32
CA VAL A 122 -4.80 0.24 2.95
C VAL A 122 -5.74 1.10 3.78
N LEU A 123 -5.44 1.23 5.07
CA LEU A 123 -6.16 2.07 6.01
C LEU A 123 -5.23 3.19 6.47
N GLU A 124 -5.61 4.43 6.19
CA GLU A 124 -4.87 5.62 6.60
C GLU A 124 -5.84 6.77 6.81
N ASN A 125 -5.35 7.89 7.34
CA ASN A 125 -6.19 9.08 7.51
C ASN A 125 -6.33 9.83 6.18
N SER A 126 -7.16 9.31 5.28
CA SER A 126 -7.38 9.90 3.96
C SER A 126 -8.05 11.28 4.05
N LEU A 127 -8.82 11.52 5.10
CA LEU A 127 -9.46 12.82 5.30
C LEU A 127 -8.42 13.92 5.55
N ALA A 128 -7.39 13.64 6.34
CA ALA A 128 -6.30 14.58 6.56
C ALA A 128 -5.53 14.88 5.26
N VAL A 129 -5.35 13.88 4.41
CA VAL A 129 -4.71 14.06 3.10
C VAL A 129 -5.55 14.94 2.19
N ALA A 130 -6.89 14.78 2.24
CA ALA A 130 -7.82 15.53 1.41
C ALA A 130 -7.96 17.02 1.82
N GLU A 131 -7.76 17.30 3.09
CA GLU A 131 -7.81 18.66 3.61
C GLU A 131 -6.58 19.48 3.19
#